data_394a5d8ab3bb90be7c7ceadddc4693c6
#
_entry.id   394a5d8ab3bb90be7c7ceadddc4693c6
#
_cell.length_a   1.000
_cell.length_b   1.000
_cell.length_c   1.000
_cell.angle_alpha   90.00
_cell.angle_beta   90.00
_cell.angle_gamma   90.00
#
_symmetry.space_group_name_H-M   'P 1'
#
loop_
_entity.id
_entity.type
_entity.pdbx_description
1 polymer ?
#
loop_
_entity_poly.entity_id
_entity_poly.type
_entity_poly.pdbx_seq_one_letter_code
_entity_poly.pdbx_strand_id
1 'polypeptide(L)'
;KDNTDKIDRAADYIRRHYSEDLSLDSVAEYVSLHPSYLSYLFKKKTGDSFLHFLHTVRLQEACRLMREKPDLPLERISELVGYRTSTYFYKAFRQHFGKSPRDWQKGKS
;
A
#
# COMPACT_ATOMS: atom_id res chain seq x y z
N LYS A 1 1.58 28.52 8.05
CA LYS A 1 1.01 27.21 8.30
C LYS A 1 1.89 26.12 7.71
N ASP A 2 2.22 25.15 8.49
CA ASP A 2 3.08 24.09 8.01
C ASP A 2 2.31 23.13 7.10
N ASN A 3 3.02 22.18 6.53
CA ASN A 3 2.45 21.25 5.55
C ASN A 3 2.04 19.92 6.18
N THR A 4 1.91 19.89 7.51
CA THR A 4 1.53 18.66 8.20
C THR A 4 0.15 18.18 7.75
N ASP A 5 -0.77 19.13 7.56
CA ASP A 5 -2.11 18.78 7.08
C ASP A 5 -2.06 18.12 5.73
N LYS A 6 -1.14 18.54 4.87
CA LYS A 6 -1.02 17.95 3.56
C LYS A 6 -0.54 16.50 3.63
N ILE A 7 0.32 16.20 4.62
CA ILE A 7 0.77 14.82 4.81
C ILE A 7 -0.40 13.95 5.28
N ASP A 8 -1.22 14.45 6.20
CA ASP A 8 -2.42 13.71 6.62
C ASP A 8 -3.34 13.45 5.44
N ARG A 9 -3.52 14.46 4.59
CA ARG A 9 -4.36 14.29 3.40
C ARG A 9 -3.76 13.29 2.42
N ALA A 10 -2.44 13.29 2.29
CA ALA A 10 -1.77 12.33 1.42
C ALA A 10 -1.98 10.90 1.94
N ALA A 11 -1.83 10.69 3.25
CA ALA A 11 -2.04 9.38 3.84
C ALA A 11 -3.48 8.91 3.65
N ASP A 12 -4.43 9.81 3.86
CA ASP A 12 -5.85 9.47 3.64
C ASP A 12 -6.13 9.14 2.19
N TYR A 13 -5.53 9.90 1.29
CA TYR A 13 -5.71 9.66 -0.13
C TYR A 13 -5.20 8.26 -0.50
N ILE A 14 -4.04 7.89 0.03
CA ILE A 14 -3.48 6.57 -0.22
C ILE A 14 -4.44 5.49 0.31
N ARG A 15 -4.96 5.66 1.51
CA ARG A 15 -5.86 4.67 2.11
C ARG A 15 -7.15 4.50 1.31
N ARG A 16 -7.61 5.56 0.65
CA ARG A 16 -8.85 5.48 -0.13
C ARG A 16 -8.63 5.06 -1.57
N HIS A 17 -7.41 5.22 -2.09
CA HIS A 17 -7.13 4.98 -3.50
C HIS A 17 -6.01 3.97 -3.73
N TYR A 18 -5.71 3.15 -2.72
CA TYR A 18 -4.57 2.24 -2.80
C TYR A 18 -4.66 1.25 -3.96
N SER A 19 -5.89 0.93 -4.39
CA SER A 19 -6.07 -0.04 -5.47
C SER A 19 -5.82 0.56 -6.85
N GLU A 20 -5.62 1.87 -6.92
CA GLU A 20 -5.35 2.54 -8.18
C GLU A 20 -3.84 2.61 -8.42
N ASP A 21 -3.48 3.05 -9.61
CA ASP A 21 -2.07 3.18 -9.98
C ASP A 21 -1.50 4.46 -9.37
N LEU A 22 -1.19 4.40 -8.09
CA LEU A 22 -0.67 5.56 -7.37
C LEU A 22 0.83 5.68 -7.52
N SER A 23 1.30 6.91 -7.62
CA SER A 23 2.73 7.22 -7.63
C SER A 23 2.99 8.38 -6.68
N LEU A 24 4.26 8.55 -6.32
CA LEU A 24 4.64 9.71 -5.53
C LEU A 24 4.24 11.00 -6.24
N ASP A 25 4.45 11.04 -7.56
CA ASP A 25 4.11 12.23 -8.34
C ASP A 25 2.61 12.53 -8.30
N SER A 26 1.77 11.51 -8.44
CA SER A 26 0.32 11.74 -8.46
C SER A 26 -0.19 12.21 -7.12
N VAL A 27 0.34 11.67 -6.03
CA VAL A 27 -0.08 12.10 -4.70
C VAL A 27 0.45 13.49 -4.39
N ALA A 28 1.68 13.78 -4.82
CA ALA A 28 2.26 15.12 -4.64
C ALA A 28 1.40 16.17 -5.34
N GLU A 29 0.95 15.86 -6.54
CA GLU A 29 0.08 16.77 -7.27
C GLU A 29 -1.23 17.00 -6.50
N TYR A 30 -1.81 15.93 -5.98
CA TYR A 30 -3.05 16.04 -5.23
C TYR A 30 -2.93 16.98 -4.03
N VAL A 31 -1.80 16.92 -3.32
CA VAL A 31 -1.62 17.76 -2.13
C VAL A 31 -0.84 19.04 -2.43
N SER A 32 -0.53 19.31 -3.68
CA SER A 32 0.15 20.54 -4.12
C SER A 32 1.52 20.70 -3.46
N LEU A 33 2.30 19.63 -3.47
CA LEU A 33 3.67 19.64 -3.01
C LEU A 33 4.59 19.12 -4.11
N HIS A 34 5.84 19.58 -4.10
CA HIS A 34 6.85 18.99 -4.96
C HIS A 34 7.10 17.55 -4.49
N PRO A 35 7.29 16.60 -5.41
CA PRO A 35 7.46 15.20 -4.99
C PRO A 35 8.58 14.95 -4.00
N SER A 36 9.74 15.59 -4.17
CA SER A 36 10.83 15.36 -3.22
C SER A 36 10.48 15.90 -1.84
N TYR A 37 9.76 17.02 -1.79
CA TYR A 37 9.36 17.57 -0.50
C TYR A 37 8.31 16.69 0.16
N LEU A 38 7.35 16.17 -0.63
CA LEU A 38 6.38 15.23 -0.10
C LEU A 38 7.09 14.01 0.48
N SER A 39 8.04 13.46 -0.26
CA SER A 39 8.79 12.29 0.18
C SER A 39 9.47 12.53 1.52
N TYR A 40 10.13 13.67 1.64
CA TYR A 40 10.84 14.05 2.86
C TYR A 40 9.87 14.20 4.04
N LEU A 41 8.81 14.98 3.84
CA LEU A 41 7.86 15.24 4.92
C LEU A 41 7.09 13.99 5.31
N PHE A 42 6.74 13.17 4.32
CA PHE A 42 5.99 11.95 4.59
C PHE A 42 6.78 11.04 5.52
N LYS A 43 8.05 10.85 5.19
CA LYS A 43 8.92 10.02 6.04
C LYS A 43 9.09 10.65 7.42
N LYS A 44 9.25 11.95 7.47
CA LYS A 44 9.46 12.63 8.74
C LYS A 44 8.23 12.52 9.64
N LYS A 45 7.05 12.70 9.07
CA LYS A 45 5.83 12.69 9.89
C LYS A 45 5.36 11.28 10.22
N THR A 46 5.38 10.38 9.25
CA THR A 46 4.82 9.03 9.45
C THR A 46 5.85 8.01 9.92
N GLY A 47 7.12 8.31 9.74
CA GLY A 47 8.19 7.35 10.03
C GLY A 47 8.40 6.36 8.90
N ASP A 48 7.66 6.48 7.80
CA ASP A 48 7.63 5.51 6.72
C ASP A 48 7.84 6.20 5.40
N SER A 49 8.51 5.51 4.46
CA SER A 49 8.56 6.04 3.11
C SER A 49 7.17 5.94 2.48
N PHE A 50 6.93 6.79 1.48
CA PHE A 50 5.68 6.76 0.74
C PHE A 50 5.41 5.35 0.18
N LEU A 51 6.41 4.76 -0.45
CA LEU A 51 6.23 3.46 -1.09
C LEU A 51 5.94 2.37 -0.08
N HIS A 52 6.67 2.37 1.03
CA HIS A 52 6.43 1.36 2.08
C HIS A 52 5.02 1.51 2.66
N PHE A 53 4.60 2.74 2.87
CA PHE A 53 3.25 3.01 3.38
C PHE A 53 2.19 2.45 2.43
N LEU A 54 2.36 2.70 1.12
CA LEU A 54 1.42 2.19 0.12
C LEU A 54 1.38 0.67 0.12
N HIS A 55 2.55 0.03 0.16
CA HIS A 55 2.59 -1.44 0.22
C HIS A 55 1.91 -1.96 1.49
N THR A 56 2.14 -1.30 2.62
CA THR A 56 1.51 -1.72 3.87
C THR A 56 0.00 -1.70 3.75
N VAL A 57 -0.55 -0.63 3.20
CA VAL A 57 -2.00 -0.52 3.03
C VAL A 57 -2.53 -1.63 2.12
N ARG A 58 -1.87 -1.84 0.98
CA ARG A 58 -2.28 -2.87 0.03
C ARG A 58 -2.22 -4.26 0.62
N LEU A 59 -1.13 -4.55 1.33
CA LEU A 59 -0.91 -5.90 1.85
C LEU A 59 -1.81 -6.20 3.04
N GLN A 60 -2.10 -5.20 3.87
CA GLN A 60 -3.07 -5.39 4.94
C GLN A 60 -4.46 -5.68 4.40
N GLU A 61 -4.83 -4.98 3.33
CA GLU A 61 -6.12 -5.25 2.69
C GLU A 61 -6.13 -6.64 2.06
N ALA A 62 -5.00 -7.07 1.47
CA ALA A 62 -4.91 -8.42 0.94
C ALA A 62 -5.14 -9.46 2.03
N CYS A 63 -4.55 -9.24 3.21
CA CYS A 63 -4.77 -10.16 4.33
C CYS A 63 -6.23 -10.20 4.75
N ARG A 64 -6.90 -9.05 4.79
CA ARG A 64 -8.31 -9.01 5.13
C ARG A 64 -9.13 -9.81 4.11
N LEU A 65 -8.84 -9.64 2.82
CA LEU A 65 -9.56 -10.38 1.79
C LEU A 65 -9.30 -11.88 1.90
N MET A 66 -8.07 -12.26 2.19
CA MET A 66 -7.76 -13.70 2.35
C MET A 66 -8.51 -14.32 3.52
N ARG A 67 -8.72 -13.55 4.59
CA ARG A 67 -9.48 -14.05 5.74
C ARG A 67 -10.97 -14.10 5.47
N GLU A 68 -11.51 -13.07 4.85
CA GLU A 68 -12.96 -12.93 4.71
C GLU A 68 -13.50 -13.61 3.46
N LYS A 69 -12.64 -13.78 2.45
CA LYS A 69 -13.06 -14.38 1.19
C LYS A 69 -12.04 -15.44 0.78
N PRO A 70 -11.97 -16.55 1.55
CA PRO A 70 -10.92 -17.54 1.33
C PRO A 70 -10.97 -18.21 -0.03
N ASP A 71 -12.10 -18.13 -0.73
CA ASP A 71 -12.23 -18.74 -2.05
C ASP A 71 -11.71 -17.87 -3.17
N LEU A 72 -11.38 -16.61 -2.90
CA LEU A 72 -10.83 -15.75 -3.95
C LEU A 72 -9.42 -16.22 -4.32
N PRO A 73 -9.15 -16.39 -5.61
CA PRO A 73 -7.80 -16.73 -6.04
C PRO A 73 -6.83 -15.61 -5.67
N LEU A 74 -5.59 -15.98 -5.35
CA LEU A 74 -4.58 -15.00 -4.98
C LEU A 74 -4.32 -14.00 -6.12
N GLU A 75 -4.39 -14.45 -7.37
CA GLU A 75 -4.24 -13.55 -8.51
C GLU A 75 -5.31 -12.47 -8.52
N ARG A 76 -6.52 -12.84 -8.12
CA ARG A 76 -7.60 -11.87 -8.06
C ARG A 76 -7.39 -10.88 -6.92
N ILE A 77 -6.94 -11.37 -5.78
CA ILE A 77 -6.63 -10.51 -4.64
C ILE A 77 -5.53 -9.51 -5.02
N SER A 78 -4.50 -9.99 -5.72
CA SER A 78 -3.43 -9.13 -6.20
C SER A 78 -3.98 -7.95 -7.01
N GLU A 79 -4.87 -8.23 -7.94
CA GLU A 79 -5.52 -7.20 -8.73
C GLU A 79 -6.33 -6.22 -7.90
N LEU A 80 -7.14 -6.77 -7.00
CA LEU A 80 -8.05 -5.96 -6.21
C LEU A 80 -7.33 -4.97 -5.31
N VAL A 81 -6.13 -5.32 -4.84
CA VAL A 81 -5.39 -4.42 -3.97
C VAL A 81 -4.39 -3.53 -4.72
N GLY A 82 -4.35 -3.63 -6.06
CA GLY A 82 -3.64 -2.64 -6.86
C GLY A 82 -2.30 -3.05 -7.42
N TYR A 83 -1.96 -4.34 -7.42
CA TYR A 83 -0.72 -4.78 -8.05
C TYR A 83 -0.95 -5.12 -9.50
N ARG A 84 0.00 -4.74 -10.36
CA ARG A 84 -0.13 -5.01 -11.79
C ARG A 84 0.01 -6.47 -12.12
N THR A 85 0.86 -7.18 -11.38
CA THR A 85 1.07 -8.61 -11.61
C THR A 85 1.05 -9.33 -10.29
N SER A 86 0.63 -10.60 -10.32
CA SER A 86 0.67 -11.40 -9.12
C SER A 86 2.10 -11.70 -8.69
N THR A 87 3.04 -11.76 -9.64
CA THR A 87 4.44 -11.96 -9.31
C THR A 87 4.95 -10.85 -8.39
N TYR A 88 4.65 -9.61 -8.72
CA TYR A 88 5.06 -8.49 -7.89
C TYR A 88 4.36 -8.54 -6.52
N PHE A 89 3.08 -8.89 -6.51
CA PHE A 89 2.34 -9.05 -5.28
C PHE A 89 3.00 -10.09 -4.36
N TYR A 90 3.35 -11.25 -4.92
CA TYR A 90 3.99 -12.31 -4.12
C TYR A 90 5.31 -11.82 -3.53
N LYS A 91 6.11 -11.13 -4.33
CA LYS A 91 7.39 -10.62 -3.87
C LYS A 91 7.21 -9.59 -2.76
N ALA A 92 6.29 -8.65 -2.94
CA ALA A 92 6.03 -7.61 -1.95
C ALA A 92 5.51 -8.23 -0.65
N PHE A 93 4.60 -9.19 -0.76
CA PHE A 93 4.03 -9.86 0.39
C PHE A 93 5.12 -10.58 1.20
N ARG A 94 5.96 -11.32 0.49
CA ARG A 94 7.02 -12.06 1.17
C ARG A 94 8.01 -11.12 1.84
N GLN A 95 8.36 -10.02 1.20
CA GLN A 95 9.27 -9.05 1.81
C GLN A 95 8.67 -8.41 3.05
N HIS A 96 7.38 -8.18 3.03
CA HIS A 96 6.71 -7.50 4.14
C HIS A 96 6.44 -8.44 5.30
N PHE A 97 5.96 -9.65 5.03
CA PHE A 97 5.50 -10.57 6.09
C PHE A 97 6.46 -11.72 6.35
N GLY A 98 7.49 -11.90 5.54
CA GLY A 98 8.46 -12.97 5.72
C GLY A 98 8.03 -14.32 5.21
N LYS A 99 6.87 -14.43 4.59
CA LYS A 99 6.39 -15.68 4.02
C LYS A 99 5.46 -15.37 2.84
N SER A 100 5.22 -16.38 2.00
CA SER A 100 4.37 -16.19 0.85
C SER A 100 2.91 -16.05 1.26
N PRO A 101 2.06 -15.48 0.39
CA PRO A 101 0.63 -15.42 0.69
C PRO A 101 0.01 -16.78 0.96
N ARG A 102 0.41 -17.80 0.19
CA ARG A 102 -0.12 -19.14 0.37
C ARG A 102 0.24 -19.70 1.74
N ASP A 103 1.50 -19.52 2.15
CA ASP A 103 1.94 -19.98 3.46
C ASP A 103 1.24 -19.23 4.57
N TRP A 104 1.05 -17.93 4.38
CA TRP A 104 0.35 -17.11 5.34
C TRP A 104 -1.08 -17.62 5.53
N GLN A 105 -1.76 -17.91 4.45
CA GLN A 105 -3.12 -18.44 4.50
C GLN A 105 -3.22 -19.76 5.24
N LYS A 106 -2.27 -20.65 4.97
CA LYS A 106 -2.25 -21.94 5.64
C LYS A 106 -2.02 -21.81 7.14
N GLY A 107 -1.09 -20.98 7.52
CA GLY A 107 -0.77 -20.80 8.92
C GLY A 107 -1.80 -20.03 9.68
N LYS A 108 -2.79 -19.50 9.00
CA LYS A 108 -3.81 -18.66 9.58
C LYS A 108 -4.92 -19.49 10.15
N SER A 109 -5.12 -20.45 10.20
CA SER A 109 -6.28 -21.26 10.65
C SER A 109 -6.94 -20.75 11.93
#